data_cd2d8ba6de612fe9d9e474f22a78a604
#
_entry.id   cd2d8ba6de612fe9d9e474f22a78a604
#
_cell.length_a   1.000
_cell.length_b   1.000
_cell.length_c   1.000
_cell.angle_alpha   90.00
_cell.angle_beta   90.00
_cell.angle_gamma   90.00
#
_symmetry.space_group_name_H-M   'P 1'
#
loop_
_entity.id
_entity.type
_entity.pdbx_description
1 polymer ?
#
loop_
_entity_poly.entity_id
_entity_poly.type
_entity_poly.pdbx_seq_one_letter_code
_entity_poly.pdbx_strand_id
1 'polypeptide(L)'
;MAFSHGSNDGQKFMGALTLALVLAGVLPTFVIPLWVIGLCALVMALGTSMGGWRIMRTLGMRLTSLKTHQGFAAETAAAGTITVASALGIPLSTTHTISTAIMGVGAVQGLRAVRWGVTKELVMAWVLTFPICAAISWGVVTLLRVLT
;
A
#
# COMPACT_ATOMS: atom_id res chain seq x y z
N MET A 1 -2.81 5.82 11.78
CA MET A 1 -2.37 4.97 10.64
C MET A 1 -3.54 4.50 9.76
N ALA A 2 -4.61 3.87 10.27
CA ALA A 2 -5.70 3.34 9.46
C ALA A 2 -6.36 4.38 8.53
N PHE A 3 -6.65 5.58 9.03
CA PHE A 3 -7.23 6.65 8.21
C PHE A 3 -6.29 7.07 7.06
N SER A 4 -5.01 7.32 7.35
CA SER A 4 -4.02 7.72 6.33
C SER A 4 -3.80 6.63 5.28
N HIS A 5 -3.78 5.34 5.70
CA HIS A 5 -3.71 4.19 4.81
C HIS A 5 -4.93 4.12 3.89
N GLY A 6 -6.14 4.16 4.47
CA GLY A 6 -7.39 4.09 3.71
C GLY A 6 -7.55 5.24 2.72
N SER A 7 -7.19 6.46 3.11
CA SER A 7 -7.23 7.62 2.23
C SER A 7 -6.24 7.49 1.06
N ASN A 8 -4.98 7.15 1.33
CA ASN A 8 -3.95 7.05 0.28
C ASN A 8 -4.23 5.91 -0.71
N ASP A 9 -4.53 4.70 -0.22
CA ASP A 9 -4.75 3.56 -1.11
C ASP A 9 -6.14 3.62 -1.76
N GLY A 10 -7.16 4.13 -1.07
CA GLY A 10 -8.48 4.38 -1.64
C GLY A 10 -8.43 5.29 -2.87
N GLN A 11 -7.70 6.40 -2.80
CA GLN A 11 -7.54 7.33 -3.92
C GLN A 11 -6.92 6.66 -5.16
N LYS A 12 -5.93 5.78 -4.98
CA LYS A 12 -5.30 5.05 -6.09
C LYS A 12 -6.28 4.11 -6.79
N PHE A 13 -7.06 3.35 -6.02
CA PHE A 13 -8.05 2.44 -6.59
C PHE A 13 -9.20 3.19 -7.27
N MET A 14 -9.66 4.29 -6.69
CA MET A 14 -10.67 5.15 -7.31
C MET A 14 -10.17 5.72 -8.64
N GLY A 15 -8.93 6.21 -8.67
CA GLY A 15 -8.31 6.73 -9.89
C GLY A 15 -8.14 5.66 -10.97
N ALA A 16 -7.62 4.49 -10.62
CA ALA A 16 -7.44 3.37 -11.56
C ALA A 16 -8.77 2.86 -12.13
N LEU A 17 -9.78 2.68 -11.28
CA LEU A 17 -11.11 2.24 -11.71
C LEU A 17 -11.78 3.29 -12.60
N THR A 18 -11.71 4.57 -12.24
CA THR A 18 -12.26 5.64 -13.07
C THR A 18 -11.56 5.71 -14.43
N LEU A 19 -10.23 5.57 -14.46
CA LEU A 19 -9.48 5.54 -15.72
C LEU A 19 -9.95 4.37 -16.60
N ALA A 20 -10.10 3.18 -16.04
CA ALA A 20 -10.59 2.01 -16.76
C ALA A 20 -11.99 2.25 -17.35
N LEU A 21 -12.90 2.88 -16.58
CA LEU A 21 -14.25 3.20 -17.04
C LEU A 21 -14.27 4.26 -18.15
N VAL A 22 -13.37 5.24 -18.12
CA VAL A 22 -13.21 6.24 -19.20
C VAL A 22 -12.67 5.57 -20.46
N LEU A 23 -11.65 4.72 -20.34
CA LEU A 23 -11.10 3.99 -21.49
C LEU A 23 -12.10 2.99 -22.11
N ALA A 24 -12.99 2.43 -21.30
CA ALA A 24 -14.07 1.57 -21.77
C ALA A 24 -15.26 2.35 -22.37
N GLY A 25 -15.21 3.69 -22.40
CA GLY A 25 -16.29 4.52 -22.95
C GLY A 25 -17.55 4.62 -22.05
N VAL A 26 -17.47 4.11 -20.82
CA VAL A 26 -18.58 4.16 -19.85
C VAL A 26 -18.74 5.56 -19.24
N LEU A 27 -17.62 6.24 -19.01
CA LEU A 27 -17.59 7.62 -18.50
C LEU A 27 -17.05 8.58 -19.57
N PRO A 28 -17.71 9.73 -19.79
CA PRO A 28 -17.28 10.68 -20.81
C PRO A 28 -16.05 11.50 -20.40
N THR A 29 -15.79 11.61 -19.10
CA THR A 29 -14.69 12.44 -18.54
C THR A 29 -14.07 11.78 -17.33
N PHE A 30 -12.82 12.12 -17.05
CA PHE A 30 -12.10 11.64 -15.86
C PHE A 30 -12.53 12.42 -14.61
N VAL A 31 -13.77 12.17 -14.16
CA VAL A 31 -14.33 12.68 -12.90
C VAL A 31 -14.76 11.46 -12.08
N ILE A 32 -14.29 11.37 -10.84
CA ILE A 32 -14.57 10.21 -9.98
C ILE A 32 -16.02 10.28 -9.47
N PRO A 33 -16.93 9.39 -9.90
CA PRO A 33 -18.30 9.40 -9.45
C PRO A 33 -18.43 8.96 -7.98
N LEU A 34 -19.43 9.45 -7.27
CA LEU A 34 -19.66 9.08 -5.87
C LEU A 34 -19.85 7.58 -5.64
N TRP A 35 -20.46 6.87 -6.59
CA TRP A 35 -20.62 5.41 -6.48
C TRP A 35 -19.28 4.66 -6.57
N VAL A 36 -18.30 5.15 -7.36
CA VAL A 36 -16.93 4.60 -7.40
C VAL A 36 -16.24 4.78 -6.06
N ILE A 37 -16.40 5.96 -5.44
CA ILE A 37 -15.88 6.24 -4.10
C ILE A 37 -16.47 5.27 -3.09
N GLY A 38 -17.80 5.11 -3.09
CA GLY A 38 -18.50 4.21 -2.18
C GLY A 38 -18.09 2.74 -2.36
N LEU A 39 -18.01 2.29 -3.62
CA LEU A 39 -17.60 0.92 -3.95
C LEU A 39 -16.15 0.65 -3.49
N CYS A 40 -15.20 1.51 -3.83
CA CYS A 40 -13.80 1.35 -3.41
C CYS A 40 -13.66 1.37 -1.88
N ALA A 41 -14.36 2.27 -1.19
CA ALA A 41 -14.34 2.35 0.26
C ALA A 41 -14.89 1.08 0.91
N LEU A 42 -15.99 0.54 0.41
CA LEU A 42 -16.63 -0.67 0.92
C LEU A 42 -15.72 -1.90 0.70
N VAL A 43 -15.21 -2.09 -0.51
CA VAL A 43 -14.32 -3.22 -0.84
C VAL A 43 -13.04 -3.16 -0.02
N MET A 44 -12.47 -1.96 0.17
CA MET A 44 -11.26 -1.77 0.97
C MET A 44 -11.52 -2.04 2.45
N ALA A 45 -12.65 -1.60 3.00
CA ALA A 45 -13.04 -1.87 4.38
C ALA A 45 -13.21 -3.38 4.63
N LEU A 46 -13.90 -4.08 3.74
CA LEU A 46 -14.08 -5.53 3.80
C LEU A 46 -12.74 -6.28 3.69
N GLY A 47 -11.91 -5.94 2.70
CA GLY A 47 -10.60 -6.54 2.51
C GLY A 47 -9.67 -6.34 3.71
N THR A 48 -9.65 -5.15 4.29
CA THR A 48 -8.84 -4.83 5.47
C THR A 48 -9.35 -5.58 6.72
N SER A 49 -10.66 -5.69 6.90
CA SER A 49 -11.24 -6.43 8.04
C SER A 49 -10.89 -7.91 8.02
N MET A 50 -10.80 -8.52 6.84
CA MET A 50 -10.46 -9.95 6.67
C MET A 50 -8.95 -10.23 6.74
N GLY A 51 -8.11 -9.35 6.20
CA GLY A 51 -6.66 -9.57 6.02
C GLY A 51 -5.75 -8.76 6.92
N GLY A 52 -6.20 -7.63 7.45
CA GLY A 52 -5.37 -6.64 8.14
C GLY A 52 -4.68 -7.16 9.39
N TRP A 53 -5.34 -8.02 10.16
CA TRP A 53 -4.78 -8.61 11.39
C TRP A 53 -3.50 -9.42 11.11
N ARG A 54 -3.47 -10.19 10.04
CA ARG A 54 -2.31 -11.01 9.67
C ARG A 54 -1.11 -10.15 9.30
N ILE A 55 -1.34 -9.06 8.57
CA ILE A 55 -0.29 -8.11 8.17
C ILE A 55 0.24 -7.36 9.40
N MET A 56 -0.62 -6.84 10.26
CA MET A 56 -0.23 -6.14 11.49
C MET A 56 0.62 -7.02 12.40
N ARG A 57 0.23 -8.29 12.59
CA ARG A 57 1.01 -9.25 13.37
C ARG A 57 2.39 -9.50 12.77
N THR A 58 2.49 -9.64 11.46
CA THR A 58 3.77 -9.87 10.77
C THR A 58 4.71 -8.68 10.91
N LEU A 59 4.24 -7.48 10.63
CA LEU A 59 5.06 -6.27 10.72
C LEU A 59 5.46 -5.93 12.16
N GLY A 60 4.52 -6.01 13.11
CA GLY A 60 4.75 -5.65 14.50
C GLY A 60 5.56 -6.67 15.30
N MET A 61 5.56 -7.96 14.92
CA MET A 61 6.23 -9.01 15.68
C MET A 61 7.45 -9.62 14.99
N ARG A 62 7.51 -9.60 13.65
CA ARG A 62 8.59 -10.23 12.90
C ARG A 62 9.71 -9.28 12.51
N LEU A 63 9.42 -8.00 12.29
CA LEU A 63 10.40 -7.03 11.82
C LEU A 63 11.31 -6.53 12.96
N THR A 64 10.72 -6.18 14.09
CA THR A 64 11.42 -5.82 15.33
C THR A 64 10.50 -6.02 16.54
N SER A 65 11.07 -6.22 17.73
CA SER A 65 10.30 -6.30 18.96
C SER A 65 9.99 -4.89 19.47
N LEU A 66 8.84 -4.34 19.07
CA LEU A 66 8.41 -3.00 19.47
C LEU A 66 7.75 -2.99 20.84
N LYS A 67 8.15 -2.03 21.68
CA LYS A 67 7.38 -1.62 22.86
C LYS A 67 6.23 -0.72 22.42
N THR A 68 5.17 -0.60 23.22
CA THR A 68 3.96 0.16 22.88
C THR A 68 4.26 1.60 22.41
N HIS A 69 5.12 2.33 23.14
CA HIS A 69 5.50 3.70 22.79
C HIS A 69 6.27 3.79 21.45
N GLN A 70 7.02 2.76 21.11
CA GLN A 70 7.78 2.66 19.86
C GLN A 70 6.86 2.35 18.69
N GLY A 71 5.85 1.49 18.89
CA GLY A 71 4.78 1.26 17.94
C GLY A 71 4.02 2.55 17.64
N PHE A 72 3.67 3.31 18.67
CA PHE A 72 3.04 4.62 18.51
C PHE A 72 3.91 5.60 17.71
N ALA A 73 5.20 5.67 18.00
CA ALA A 73 6.14 6.54 17.27
C ALA A 73 6.23 6.14 15.78
N ALA A 74 6.35 4.84 15.47
CA ALA A 74 6.38 4.34 14.11
C ALA A 74 5.07 4.63 13.35
N GLU A 75 3.92 4.41 13.99
CA GLU A 75 2.60 4.70 13.41
C GLU A 75 2.40 6.19 13.16
N THR A 76 2.82 7.05 14.08
CA THR A 76 2.70 8.50 13.95
C THR A 76 3.57 9.01 12.80
N ALA A 77 4.82 8.56 12.74
CA ALA A 77 5.75 8.92 11.66
C ALA A 77 5.21 8.47 10.29
N ALA A 78 4.76 7.23 10.19
CA ALA A 78 4.19 6.70 8.94
C ALA A 78 2.90 7.43 8.55
N ALA A 79 1.98 7.66 9.49
CA ALA A 79 0.73 8.38 9.24
C ALA A 79 0.99 9.81 8.77
N GLY A 80 1.90 10.53 9.42
CA GLY A 80 2.30 11.88 9.03
C GLY A 80 2.88 11.92 7.62
N THR A 81 3.83 11.03 7.31
CA THR A 81 4.44 10.93 5.98
C THR A 81 3.40 10.65 4.89
N ILE A 82 2.50 9.67 5.12
CA ILE A 82 1.46 9.32 4.16
C ILE A 82 0.48 10.48 3.97
N THR A 83 0.07 11.15 5.05
CA THR A 83 -0.89 12.26 4.97
C THR A 83 -0.30 13.44 4.19
N VAL A 84 0.94 13.82 4.47
CA VAL A 84 1.63 14.90 3.74
C VAL A 84 1.80 14.54 2.27
N ALA A 85 2.26 13.34 1.95
CA ALA A 85 2.43 12.91 0.56
C ALA A 85 1.09 12.86 -0.20
N SER A 86 0.03 12.36 0.44
CA SER A 86 -1.32 12.35 -0.16
C SER A 86 -1.85 13.75 -0.43
N ALA A 87 -1.59 14.71 0.48
CA ALA A 87 -1.96 16.12 0.28
C ALA A 87 -1.20 16.77 -0.88
N LEU A 88 0.03 16.32 -1.14
CA LEU A 88 0.85 16.77 -2.29
C LEU A 88 0.57 15.99 -3.60
N GLY A 89 -0.37 15.05 -3.58
CA GLY A 89 -0.67 14.19 -4.74
C GLY A 89 0.41 13.15 -5.06
N ILE A 90 1.32 12.87 -4.12
CA ILE A 90 2.40 11.90 -4.31
C ILE A 90 1.92 10.50 -3.89
N PRO A 91 1.81 9.54 -4.81
CA PRO A 91 1.39 8.18 -4.46
C PRO A 91 2.50 7.44 -3.71
N LEU A 92 2.28 7.13 -2.42
CA LEU A 92 3.20 6.36 -1.60
C LEU A 92 2.69 4.93 -1.38
N SER A 93 3.62 3.98 -1.26
CA SER A 93 3.31 2.66 -0.74
C SER A 93 3.21 2.71 0.79
N THR A 94 2.01 2.49 1.32
CA THR A 94 1.75 2.46 2.77
C THR A 94 2.55 1.36 3.47
N THR A 95 2.71 0.20 2.83
CA THR A 95 3.52 -0.92 3.36
C THR A 95 5.00 -0.56 3.43
N HIS A 96 5.56 0.10 2.42
CA HIS A 96 6.95 0.57 2.47
C HIS A 96 7.13 1.60 3.58
N THR A 97 6.23 2.56 3.68
CA THR A 97 6.30 3.65 4.67
C THR A 97 6.24 3.13 6.09
N ILE A 98 5.28 2.24 6.41
CA ILE A 98 5.20 1.68 7.78
C ILE A 98 6.37 0.74 8.08
N SER A 99 6.82 -0.06 7.13
CA SER A 99 7.95 -0.97 7.35
C SER A 99 9.24 -0.20 7.60
N THR A 100 9.51 0.87 6.85
CA THR A 100 10.69 1.72 7.05
C THR A 100 10.59 2.53 8.35
N ALA A 101 9.40 2.99 8.74
CA ALA A 101 9.19 3.66 10.02
C ALA A 101 9.48 2.70 11.21
N ILE A 102 9.02 1.44 11.14
CA ILE A 102 9.31 0.41 12.14
C ILE A 102 10.82 0.11 12.20
N MET A 103 11.47 -0.02 11.04
CA MET A 103 12.92 -0.21 10.98
C MET A 103 13.68 0.99 11.57
N GLY A 104 13.25 2.22 11.28
CA GLY A 104 13.83 3.43 11.83
C GLY A 104 13.75 3.48 13.36
N VAL A 105 12.58 3.21 13.92
CA VAL A 105 12.39 3.14 15.39
C VAL A 105 13.20 1.99 16.00
N GLY A 106 13.27 0.84 15.32
CA GLY A 106 14.13 -0.27 15.74
C GLY A 106 15.61 0.09 15.74
N ALA A 107 16.08 0.82 14.72
CA ALA A 107 17.48 1.22 14.59
C ALA A 107 17.93 2.20 15.70
N VAL A 108 17.02 3.02 16.25
CA VAL A 108 17.30 3.89 17.41
C VAL A 108 17.65 3.07 18.66
N GLN A 109 17.13 1.84 18.80
CA GLN A 109 17.49 0.94 19.89
C GLN A 109 18.84 0.24 19.65
N GLY A 110 19.36 0.31 18.43
CA GLY A 110 20.58 -0.31 17.96
C GLY A 110 20.31 -1.12 16.69
N LEU A 111 21.25 -1.12 15.77
CA LEU A 111 21.12 -1.81 14.49
C LEU A 111 20.86 -3.32 14.61
N ARG A 112 21.22 -3.91 15.76
CA ARG A 112 20.97 -5.33 16.05
C ARG A 112 19.50 -5.63 16.43
N ALA A 113 18.73 -4.61 16.81
CA ALA A 113 17.32 -4.76 17.15
C ALA A 113 16.45 -4.98 15.90
N VAL A 114 16.93 -4.59 14.73
CA VAL A 114 16.27 -4.84 13.44
C VAL A 114 16.65 -6.22 12.90
N ARG A 115 15.65 -7.01 12.56
CA ARG A 115 15.85 -8.33 11.95
C ARG A 115 16.15 -8.21 10.45
N TRP A 116 17.41 -7.96 10.12
CA TRP A 116 17.87 -7.73 8.75
C TRP A 116 17.53 -8.85 7.75
N GLY A 117 17.34 -10.09 8.23
CA GLY A 117 16.85 -11.18 7.39
C GLY A 117 15.46 -10.89 6.82
N VAL A 118 14.52 -10.50 7.68
CA VAL A 118 13.16 -10.11 7.28
C VAL A 118 13.17 -8.84 6.41
N THR A 119 14.04 -7.89 6.74
CA THR A 119 14.24 -6.68 5.93
C THR A 119 14.66 -7.01 4.50
N LYS A 120 15.61 -7.93 4.32
CA LYS A 120 16.04 -8.38 2.99
C LYS A 120 14.90 -9.03 2.21
N GLU A 121 14.11 -9.89 2.84
CA GLU A 121 12.94 -10.50 2.22
C GLU A 121 11.93 -9.46 1.74
N LEU A 122 11.66 -8.43 2.56
CA LEU A 122 10.77 -7.34 2.19
C LEU A 122 11.32 -6.53 1.01
N VAL A 123 12.59 -6.14 1.05
CA VAL A 123 13.22 -5.37 -0.03
C VAL A 123 13.25 -6.19 -1.33
N MET A 124 13.57 -7.48 -1.25
CA MET A 124 13.51 -8.38 -2.40
C MET A 124 12.09 -8.46 -2.99
N ALA A 125 11.07 -8.58 -2.13
CA ALA A 125 9.67 -8.58 -2.57
C ALA A 125 9.31 -7.25 -3.27
N TRP A 126 9.75 -6.12 -2.74
CA TRP A 126 9.51 -4.80 -3.35
C TRP A 126 10.14 -4.68 -4.73
N VAL A 127 11.40 -5.10 -4.88
CA VAL A 127 12.13 -5.05 -6.16
C VAL A 127 11.50 -6.01 -7.18
N LEU A 128 11.17 -7.24 -6.75
CA LEU A 128 10.62 -8.27 -7.64
C LEU A 128 9.19 -7.96 -8.10
N THR A 129 8.43 -7.20 -7.32
CA THR A 129 7.04 -6.85 -7.69
C THR A 129 6.97 -6.12 -9.03
N PHE A 130 7.89 -5.19 -9.31
CA PHE A 130 7.88 -4.42 -10.57
C PHE A 130 8.06 -5.30 -11.81
N PRO A 131 9.12 -6.11 -11.94
CA PRO A 131 9.31 -6.93 -13.14
C PRO A 131 8.24 -8.03 -13.26
N ILE A 132 7.78 -8.61 -12.14
CA ILE A 132 6.74 -9.65 -12.17
C ILE A 132 5.41 -9.05 -12.65
N CYS A 133 4.97 -7.92 -12.09
CA CYS A 133 3.74 -7.26 -12.52
C CYS A 133 3.82 -6.80 -13.99
N ALA A 134 4.98 -6.29 -14.41
CA ALA A 134 5.20 -5.91 -15.81
C ALA A 134 5.07 -7.12 -16.76
N ALA A 135 5.71 -8.24 -16.40
CA ALA A 135 5.64 -9.47 -17.21
C ALA A 135 4.21 -10.04 -17.29
N ILE A 136 3.48 -10.06 -16.17
CA ILE A 136 2.08 -10.52 -16.12
C ILE A 136 1.21 -9.59 -16.98
N SER A 137 1.34 -8.26 -16.84
CA SER A 137 0.56 -7.31 -17.60
C SER A 137 0.83 -7.43 -19.10
N TRP A 138 2.09 -7.54 -19.48
CA TRP A 138 2.48 -7.78 -20.89
C TRP A 138 1.89 -9.07 -21.43
N GLY A 139 1.96 -10.17 -20.67
CA GLY A 139 1.38 -11.46 -21.07
C GLY A 139 -0.14 -11.40 -21.25
N VAL A 140 -0.86 -10.74 -20.32
CA VAL A 140 -2.32 -10.56 -20.42
C VAL A 140 -2.69 -9.72 -21.64
N VAL A 141 -2.02 -8.60 -21.88
CA VAL A 141 -2.29 -7.76 -23.05
C VAL A 141 -2.01 -8.51 -24.35
N THR A 142 -0.92 -9.27 -24.42
CA THR A 142 -0.58 -10.07 -25.60
C THR A 142 -1.63 -11.14 -25.86
N LEU A 143 -2.07 -11.84 -24.81
CA LEU A 143 -3.12 -12.84 -24.90
C LEU A 143 -4.46 -12.26 -25.41
N LEU A 144 -4.85 -11.12 -24.86
CA LEU A 144 -6.07 -10.42 -25.30
C LEU A 144 -5.99 -9.99 -26.76
N ARG A 145 -4.84 -9.50 -27.22
CA ARG A 145 -4.63 -9.11 -28.65
C ARG A 145 -4.69 -10.29 -29.62
N VAL A 146 -4.38 -11.50 -29.16
CA VAL A 146 -4.48 -12.71 -29.99
C VAL A 146 -5.90 -13.23 -30.05
N LEU A 147 -6.71 -12.94 -29.01
CA LEU A 147 -8.11 -13.41 -28.92
C LEU A 147 -9.14 -12.43 -29.54
N THR A 148 -8.73 -11.17 -29.80
CA THR A 148 -9.55 -10.13 -30.42
C THR A 148 -9.05 -9.80 -31.82
#